data_3f377c2fa3b2988ece7a216eac95cab7
#
_entry.id   3f377c2fa3b2988ece7a216eac95cab7
#
_cell.length_a   1.000
_cell.length_b   1.000
_cell.length_c   1.000
_cell.angle_alpha   90.00
_cell.angle_beta   90.00
_cell.angle_gamma   90.00
#
_symmetry.space_group_name_H-M   'P 1'
#
loop_
_entity.id
_entity.type
_entity.pdbx_description
1 polymer ?
#
loop_
_entity_poly.entity_id
_entity_poly.type
_entity_poly.pdbx_seq_one_letter_code
_entity_poly.pdbx_strand_id
1 'polypeptide(L)'
;SGMALYWSTLGSFLGSLSLSLLVMQWLGVSAAVLACSLLLVAGTLLLGGRQLKMALFCASTAAAAIAFNLHHEVTADTAYAEYIVGPAALPGQKDPRAFWVNKSTASLIDNSEPPNYTRYIKRLRQILLDELAFRERDILVLGAGGFTLSHREPMNRYTYVDIDPAIKGIAEQHFLREPARGEFIADDARRFVATSDRRFDAVVVDVYSSHTSIPSHLVTREFW
;
A
#
# COMPACT_ATOMS: atom_id res chain seq x y z
N SER A 1 -25.41 -35.44 15.26
CA SER A 1 -25.30 -34.39 14.19
C SER A 1 -25.11 -32.97 14.77
N GLY A 2 -25.71 -32.63 15.94
CA GLY A 2 -25.58 -31.31 16.57
C GLY A 2 -24.14 -30.96 16.99
N MET A 3 -23.38 -31.92 17.47
CA MET A 3 -21.99 -31.73 17.90
C MET A 3 -21.05 -31.43 16.74
N ALA A 4 -21.30 -32.00 15.57
CA ALA A 4 -20.53 -31.71 14.39
C ALA A 4 -20.79 -30.27 13.88
N LEU A 5 -22.03 -29.81 13.89
CA LEU A 5 -22.40 -28.43 13.57
C LEU A 5 -21.78 -27.44 14.57
N TYR A 6 -21.80 -27.73 15.86
CA TYR A 6 -21.16 -26.89 16.87
C TYR A 6 -19.68 -26.72 16.63
N TRP A 7 -18.92 -27.79 16.42
CA TRP A 7 -17.49 -27.70 16.15
C TRP A 7 -17.18 -27.02 14.80
N SER A 8 -18.02 -27.21 13.78
CA SER A 8 -17.88 -26.53 12.49
C SER A 8 -18.08 -25.01 12.64
N THR A 9 -19.12 -24.60 13.36
CA THR A 9 -19.42 -23.18 13.58
C THR A 9 -18.33 -22.51 14.42
N LEU A 10 -17.91 -23.17 15.51
CA LEU A 10 -16.85 -22.68 16.35
C LEU A 10 -15.52 -22.54 15.60
N GLY A 11 -15.19 -23.57 14.79
CA GLY A 11 -13.98 -23.55 13.95
C GLY A 11 -14.00 -22.44 12.92
N SER A 12 -15.14 -22.21 12.25
CA SER A 12 -15.31 -21.10 11.30
C SER A 12 -15.16 -19.74 11.95
N PHE A 13 -15.77 -19.55 13.13
CA PHE A 13 -15.68 -18.31 13.88
C PHE A 13 -14.24 -18.01 14.33
N LEU A 14 -13.60 -19.00 14.98
CA LEU A 14 -12.21 -18.84 15.44
C LEU A 14 -11.23 -18.67 14.27
N GLY A 15 -11.44 -19.40 13.17
CA GLY A 15 -10.62 -19.31 11.97
C GLY A 15 -10.71 -17.92 11.31
N SER A 16 -11.92 -17.40 11.12
CA SER A 16 -12.15 -16.06 10.61
C SER A 16 -11.49 -14.99 11.47
N LEU A 17 -11.70 -15.09 12.80
CA LEU A 17 -11.16 -14.13 13.76
C LEU A 17 -9.62 -14.14 13.75
N SER A 18 -9.03 -15.33 13.82
CA SER A 18 -7.57 -15.51 13.82
C SER A 18 -6.94 -15.04 12.51
N LEU A 19 -7.58 -15.33 11.38
CA LEU A 19 -7.08 -14.91 10.08
C LEU A 19 -7.05 -13.39 9.97
N SER A 20 -8.16 -12.71 10.32
CA SER A 20 -8.29 -11.26 10.21
C SER A 20 -7.43 -10.49 11.21
N LEU A 21 -7.38 -10.94 12.47
CA LEU A 21 -6.71 -10.20 13.54
C LEU A 21 -5.22 -10.52 13.69
N LEU A 22 -4.79 -11.71 13.26
CA LEU A 22 -3.42 -12.16 13.47
C LEU A 22 -2.69 -12.31 12.13
N VAL A 23 -3.19 -13.18 11.24
CA VAL A 23 -2.45 -13.54 10.04
C VAL A 23 -2.35 -12.38 9.06
N MET A 24 -3.47 -11.72 8.77
CA MET A 24 -3.47 -10.60 7.82
C MET A 24 -2.69 -9.38 8.32
N GLN A 25 -2.74 -9.10 9.63
CA GLN A 25 -2.03 -7.96 10.20
C GLN A 25 -0.51 -8.16 10.27
N TRP A 26 -0.05 -9.40 10.45
CA TRP A 26 1.37 -9.68 10.67
C TRP A 26 2.09 -10.20 9.44
N LEU A 27 1.39 -10.90 8.58
CA LEU A 27 1.97 -11.62 7.43
C LEU A 27 1.45 -11.15 6.07
N GLY A 28 0.47 -10.25 6.06
CA GLY A 28 -0.15 -9.75 4.83
C GLY A 28 -1.16 -10.72 4.20
N VAL A 29 -1.81 -10.27 3.13
CA VAL A 29 -2.89 -11.01 2.46
C VAL A 29 -2.36 -12.25 1.73
N SER A 30 -1.21 -12.16 1.08
CA SER A 30 -0.59 -13.25 0.32
C SER A 30 -0.26 -14.45 1.21
N ALA A 31 0.34 -14.22 2.37
CA ALA A 31 0.63 -15.27 3.34
C ALA A 31 -0.64 -15.85 3.96
N ALA A 32 -1.68 -15.05 4.15
CA ALA A 32 -2.98 -15.52 4.62
C ALA A 32 -3.62 -16.50 3.62
N VAL A 33 -3.59 -16.19 2.33
CA VAL A 33 -4.08 -17.07 1.25
C VAL A 33 -3.30 -18.37 1.21
N LEU A 34 -1.96 -18.31 1.32
CA LEU A 34 -1.10 -19.50 1.39
C LEU A 34 -1.42 -20.38 2.60
N ALA A 35 -1.56 -19.78 3.78
CA ALA A 35 -1.90 -20.49 5.01
C ALA A 35 -3.26 -21.19 4.91
N CYS A 36 -4.29 -20.51 4.41
CA CYS A 36 -5.60 -21.11 4.17
C CYS A 36 -5.54 -22.26 3.17
N SER A 37 -4.80 -22.10 2.08
CA SER A 37 -4.63 -23.13 1.06
C SER A 37 -3.95 -24.37 1.63
N LEU A 38 -2.90 -24.22 2.42
CA LEU A 38 -2.20 -25.32 3.10
C LEU A 38 -3.08 -26.04 4.13
N LEU A 39 -3.86 -25.29 4.91
CA LEU A 39 -4.82 -25.87 5.87
C LEU A 39 -5.92 -26.66 5.17
N LEU A 40 -6.43 -26.19 4.05
CA LEU A 40 -7.40 -26.93 3.23
C LEU A 40 -6.81 -28.23 2.69
N VAL A 41 -5.58 -28.21 2.19
CA VAL A 41 -4.88 -29.44 1.75
C VAL A 41 -4.70 -30.39 2.92
N ALA A 42 -4.19 -29.94 4.05
CA ALA A 42 -4.00 -30.76 5.24
C ALA A 42 -5.32 -31.37 5.74
N GLY A 43 -6.39 -30.57 5.80
CA GLY A 43 -7.72 -31.05 6.19
C GLY A 43 -8.27 -32.10 5.24
N THR A 44 -8.10 -31.94 3.95
CA THR A 44 -8.55 -32.95 2.95
C THR A 44 -7.74 -34.24 3.02
N LEU A 45 -6.44 -34.17 3.27
CA LEU A 45 -5.60 -35.34 3.46
C LEU A 45 -5.97 -36.12 4.73
N LEU A 46 -6.28 -35.42 5.82
CA LEU A 46 -6.66 -36.04 7.09
C LEU A 46 -8.07 -36.67 7.06
N LEU A 47 -9.04 -35.99 6.43
CA LEU A 47 -10.44 -36.39 6.42
C LEU A 47 -10.82 -37.25 5.21
N GLY A 48 -10.11 -37.09 4.12
CA GLY A 48 -10.46 -37.68 2.82
C GLY A 48 -10.07 -39.14 2.62
N GLY A 49 -9.42 -39.78 3.55
CA GLY A 49 -8.88 -41.13 3.69
C GLY A 49 -8.99 -42.15 2.56
N ARG A 50 -9.96 -42.11 1.64
CA ARG A 50 -10.14 -43.01 0.51
C ARG A 50 -10.65 -42.37 -0.80
N GLN A 51 -10.91 -41.09 -0.81
CA GLN A 51 -11.42 -40.40 -2.02
C GLN A 51 -10.28 -39.66 -2.74
N LEU A 52 -9.39 -40.41 -3.36
CA LEU A 52 -8.24 -39.90 -4.10
C LEU A 52 -8.61 -38.76 -5.07
N LYS A 53 -9.77 -38.84 -5.74
CA LYS A 53 -10.23 -37.82 -6.68
C LYS A 53 -10.48 -36.46 -6.00
N MET A 54 -11.07 -36.46 -4.79
CA MET A 54 -11.35 -35.22 -4.04
C MET A 54 -10.06 -34.62 -3.47
N ALA A 55 -9.16 -35.46 -2.97
CA ALA A 55 -7.84 -35.00 -2.53
C ALA A 55 -7.02 -34.40 -3.69
N LEU A 56 -7.03 -34.99 -4.86
CA LEU A 56 -6.37 -34.48 -6.07
C LEU A 56 -7.00 -33.14 -6.52
N PHE A 57 -8.33 -33.01 -6.49
CA PHE A 57 -9.01 -31.77 -6.84
C PHE A 57 -8.62 -30.64 -5.85
N CYS A 58 -8.66 -30.89 -4.55
CA CYS A 58 -8.26 -29.90 -3.56
C CYS A 58 -6.77 -29.55 -3.65
N ALA A 59 -5.91 -30.52 -3.89
CA ALA A 59 -4.49 -30.27 -4.08
C ALA A 59 -4.21 -29.45 -5.35
N SER A 60 -4.93 -29.69 -6.44
CA SER A 60 -4.79 -28.93 -7.69
C SER A 60 -5.29 -27.48 -7.54
N THR A 61 -6.42 -27.27 -6.85
CA THR A 61 -6.92 -25.91 -6.59
C THR A 61 -5.99 -25.12 -5.66
N ALA A 62 -5.44 -25.77 -4.63
CA ALA A 62 -4.45 -25.14 -3.76
C ALA A 62 -3.14 -24.84 -4.49
N ALA A 63 -2.66 -25.78 -5.33
CA ALA A 63 -1.48 -25.53 -6.16
C ALA A 63 -1.69 -24.39 -7.15
N ALA A 64 -2.87 -24.28 -7.76
CA ALA A 64 -3.23 -23.16 -8.64
C ALA A 64 -3.28 -21.83 -7.88
N ALA A 65 -3.86 -21.80 -6.67
CA ALA A 65 -3.88 -20.62 -5.82
C ALA A 65 -2.48 -20.17 -5.38
N ILE A 66 -1.63 -21.13 -5.02
CA ILE A 66 -0.22 -20.90 -4.68
C ILE A 66 0.55 -20.37 -5.89
N ALA A 67 0.40 -21.00 -7.05
CA ALA A 67 1.06 -20.58 -8.28
C ALA A 67 0.63 -19.17 -8.69
N PHE A 68 -0.67 -18.86 -8.60
CA PHE A 68 -1.20 -17.53 -8.87
C PHE A 68 -0.60 -16.49 -7.90
N ASN A 69 -0.51 -16.81 -6.62
CA ASN A 69 0.05 -15.92 -5.61
C ASN A 69 1.57 -15.68 -5.78
N LEU A 70 2.31 -16.72 -6.17
CA LEU A 70 3.75 -16.62 -6.45
C LEU A 70 4.07 -15.89 -7.77
N HIS A 71 3.14 -15.84 -8.73
CA HIS A 71 3.29 -15.12 -9.99
C HIS A 71 2.86 -13.64 -9.87
N HIS A 72 2.31 -13.23 -8.76
CA HIS A 72 1.98 -11.83 -8.53
C HIS A 72 3.28 -11.08 -8.22
N GLU A 73 3.65 -10.15 -9.10
CA GLU A 73 4.81 -9.27 -8.92
C GLU A 73 4.53 -8.21 -7.85
N VAL A 74 4.38 -8.65 -6.60
CA VAL A 74 4.22 -7.75 -5.45
C VAL A 74 5.60 -7.40 -4.93
N THR A 75 5.92 -6.12 -4.86
CA THR A 75 7.18 -5.64 -4.29
C THR A 75 7.16 -5.75 -2.77
N ALA A 76 6.04 -5.41 -2.15
CA ALA A 76 5.81 -5.57 -0.72
C ALA A 76 4.31 -5.69 -0.43
N ASP A 77 3.98 -6.50 0.57
CA ASP A 77 2.61 -6.66 1.09
C ASP A 77 2.66 -6.35 2.59
N THR A 78 1.88 -5.37 3.03
CA THR A 78 1.85 -4.90 4.41
C THR A 78 0.46 -5.05 5.01
N ALA A 79 0.30 -4.67 6.28
CA ALA A 79 -1.01 -4.63 6.92
C ALA A 79 -1.95 -3.55 6.31
N TYR A 80 -1.40 -2.59 5.56
CA TYR A 80 -2.13 -1.43 5.04
C TYR A 80 -2.37 -1.50 3.53
N ALA A 81 -1.40 -2.00 2.76
CA ALA A 81 -1.50 -2.01 1.30
C ALA A 81 -0.57 -3.04 0.64
N GLU A 82 -0.94 -3.41 -0.58
CA GLU A 82 -0.10 -4.12 -1.53
C GLU A 82 0.65 -3.08 -2.38
N TYR A 83 1.97 -3.17 -2.41
CA TYR A 83 2.85 -2.29 -3.18
C TYR A 83 3.46 -3.03 -4.36
N ILE A 84 3.38 -2.41 -5.52
CA ILE A 84 4.04 -2.89 -6.73
C ILE A 84 4.90 -1.74 -7.26
N VAL A 85 6.17 -2.02 -7.53
CA VAL A 85 7.06 -1.08 -8.20
C VAL A 85 7.64 -1.76 -9.42
N GLY A 86 7.45 -1.15 -10.58
CA GLY A 86 7.91 -1.74 -11.82
C GLY A 86 8.02 -0.73 -12.96
N PRO A 87 8.45 -1.21 -14.14
CA PRO A 87 8.58 -0.35 -15.32
C PRO A 87 7.20 0.17 -15.76
N ALA A 88 7.15 1.45 -16.13
CA ALA A 88 5.95 2.03 -16.73
C ALA A 88 6.09 2.04 -18.27
N ALA A 89 4.99 1.73 -18.97
CA ALA A 89 4.97 1.75 -20.43
C ALA A 89 4.75 3.18 -20.94
N LEU A 90 5.83 4.00 -20.95
CA LEU A 90 5.77 5.38 -21.39
C LEU A 90 6.80 5.61 -22.52
N PRO A 91 6.34 5.70 -23.78
CA PRO A 91 7.21 5.87 -24.92
C PRO A 91 8.08 7.13 -24.82
N GLY A 92 9.37 7.01 -25.12
CA GLY A 92 10.31 8.13 -25.16
C GLY A 92 10.86 8.60 -23.82
N GLN A 93 10.51 7.93 -22.72
CA GLN A 93 11.03 8.23 -21.37
C GLN A 93 12.21 7.31 -21.03
N LYS A 94 13.12 7.81 -20.17
CA LYS A 94 14.28 7.05 -19.71
C LYS A 94 13.95 6.31 -18.40
N ASP A 95 13.97 4.98 -18.44
CA ASP A 95 13.71 4.11 -17.29
C ASP A 95 12.46 4.56 -16.46
N PRO A 96 11.28 4.68 -17.12
CA PRO A 96 10.09 5.12 -16.45
C PRO A 96 9.62 4.04 -15.47
N ARG A 97 9.35 4.46 -14.23
CA ARG A 97 8.91 3.59 -13.13
C ARG A 97 7.60 4.09 -12.57
N ALA A 98 6.72 3.16 -12.26
CA ALA A 98 5.48 3.44 -11.55
C ALA A 98 5.48 2.75 -10.19
N PHE A 99 4.83 3.40 -9.25
CA PHE A 99 4.58 2.95 -7.89
C PHE A 99 3.06 2.78 -7.76
N TRP A 100 2.63 1.53 -7.60
CA TRP A 100 1.23 1.20 -7.42
C TRP A 100 0.96 0.85 -5.96
N VAL A 101 -0.16 1.34 -5.46
CA VAL A 101 -0.71 1.03 -4.14
C VAL A 101 -2.09 0.44 -4.35
N ASN A 102 -2.31 -0.79 -3.90
CA ASN A 102 -3.57 -1.52 -4.12
C ASN A 102 -4.03 -1.49 -5.58
N LYS A 103 -3.08 -1.74 -6.51
CA LYS A 103 -3.29 -1.73 -7.98
C LYS A 103 -3.65 -0.36 -8.58
N SER A 104 -3.62 0.71 -7.78
CA SER A 104 -3.79 2.09 -8.23
C SER A 104 -2.45 2.76 -8.41
N THR A 105 -2.25 3.48 -9.51
CA THR A 105 -1.00 4.22 -9.73
C THR A 105 -0.94 5.41 -8.77
N ALA A 106 -0.09 5.29 -7.75
CA ALA A 106 0.14 6.35 -6.77
C ALA A 106 1.19 7.35 -7.26
N SER A 107 2.26 6.87 -7.90
CA SER A 107 3.34 7.75 -8.36
C SER A 107 3.98 7.24 -9.64
N LEU A 108 4.61 8.17 -10.37
CA LEU A 108 5.37 7.90 -11.57
C LEU A 108 6.60 8.80 -11.60
N ILE A 109 7.73 8.24 -12.02
CA ILE A 109 9.00 8.94 -12.17
C ILE A 109 9.76 8.36 -13.37
N ASP A 110 10.62 9.17 -13.98
CA ASP A 110 11.61 8.70 -14.93
C ASP A 110 13.00 9.30 -14.64
N ASN A 111 14.01 8.84 -15.37
CA ASN A 111 15.38 9.32 -15.25
C ASN A 111 15.71 10.44 -16.26
N SER A 112 14.72 11.19 -16.73
CA SER A 112 14.93 12.38 -17.55
C SER A 112 15.47 13.55 -16.71
N GLU A 113 16.02 14.57 -17.37
CA GLU A 113 16.44 15.82 -16.74
C GLU A 113 15.72 16.99 -17.42
N PRO A 114 14.75 17.62 -16.75
CA PRO A 114 14.19 17.30 -15.44
C PRO A 114 13.34 16.01 -15.45
N PRO A 115 13.18 15.32 -14.29
CA PRO A 115 12.37 14.12 -14.20
C PRO A 115 10.90 14.39 -14.51
N ASN A 116 10.24 13.41 -15.13
CA ASN A 116 8.81 13.46 -15.32
C ASN A 116 8.08 12.84 -14.09
N TYR A 117 6.93 13.40 -13.78
CA TYR A 117 6.05 12.98 -12.72
C TYR A 117 4.62 12.80 -13.24
N THR A 118 3.72 12.28 -12.42
CA THR A 118 2.28 12.30 -12.71
C THR A 118 1.78 13.73 -12.96
N ARG A 119 0.70 13.86 -13.73
CA ARG A 119 0.15 15.18 -14.09
C ARG A 119 -0.20 16.01 -12.86
N TYR A 120 -0.77 15.38 -11.82
CA TYR A 120 -1.16 16.09 -10.60
C TYR A 120 0.06 16.58 -9.80
N ILE A 121 1.13 15.80 -9.70
CA ILE A 121 2.38 16.23 -9.06
C ILE A 121 3.01 17.41 -9.82
N LYS A 122 3.04 17.34 -11.17
CA LYS A 122 3.50 18.49 -11.99
C LYS A 122 2.69 19.75 -11.66
N ARG A 123 1.36 19.62 -11.58
CA ARG A 123 0.48 20.75 -11.27
C ARG A 123 0.68 21.27 -9.84
N LEU A 124 0.81 20.39 -8.85
CA LEU A 124 1.13 20.78 -7.46
C LEU A 124 2.47 21.53 -7.38
N ARG A 125 3.50 21.02 -8.02
CA ARG A 125 4.80 21.69 -8.07
C ARG A 125 4.70 23.06 -8.73
N GLN A 126 3.98 23.17 -9.84
CA GLN A 126 3.73 24.47 -10.49
C GLN A 126 3.02 25.44 -9.53
N ILE A 127 1.98 25.01 -8.83
CA ILE A 127 1.29 25.87 -7.85
C ILE A 127 2.23 26.30 -6.73
N LEU A 128 2.92 25.36 -6.10
CA LEU A 128 3.75 25.67 -4.93
C LEU A 128 5.00 26.46 -5.30
N LEU A 129 5.71 26.08 -6.37
CA LEU A 129 7.03 26.60 -6.68
C LEU A 129 6.99 27.81 -7.60
N ASP A 130 6.05 27.84 -8.56
CA ASP A 130 5.97 28.90 -9.57
C ASP A 130 4.90 29.94 -9.22
N GLU A 131 3.65 29.54 -8.95
CA GLU A 131 2.55 30.47 -8.71
C GLU A 131 2.62 31.09 -7.31
N LEU A 132 2.86 30.28 -6.24
CA LEU A 132 3.02 30.74 -4.87
C LEU A 132 4.46 31.12 -4.53
N ALA A 133 5.41 30.81 -5.39
CA ALA A 133 6.83 31.06 -5.24
C ALA A 133 7.41 30.62 -3.88
N PHE A 134 6.97 29.46 -3.38
CA PHE A 134 7.38 28.93 -2.08
C PHE A 134 8.87 28.66 -2.05
N ARG A 135 9.55 29.26 -1.06
CA ARG A 135 10.97 29.05 -0.73
C ARG A 135 11.10 29.07 0.79
N GLU A 136 11.85 28.09 1.32
CA GLU A 136 12.06 27.90 2.76
C GLU A 136 10.76 27.68 3.54
N ARG A 137 9.74 27.12 2.89
CA ARG A 137 8.43 26.89 3.47
C ARG A 137 8.30 25.48 4.03
N ASP A 138 7.46 25.36 5.06
CA ASP A 138 7.10 24.09 5.66
C ASP A 138 5.83 23.55 5.01
N ILE A 139 5.94 22.41 4.35
CA ILE A 139 4.86 21.78 3.58
C ILE A 139 4.54 20.43 4.21
N LEU A 140 3.31 20.26 4.67
CA LEU A 140 2.77 18.98 5.13
C LEU A 140 2.16 18.24 3.94
N VAL A 141 2.50 16.96 3.81
CA VAL A 141 1.91 16.04 2.84
C VAL A 141 1.27 14.89 3.58
N LEU A 142 -0.03 14.80 3.52
CA LEU A 142 -0.79 13.68 4.07
C LEU A 142 -0.93 12.61 2.98
N GLY A 143 -0.36 11.44 3.22
CA GLY A 143 -0.11 10.42 2.21
C GLY A 143 1.28 10.59 1.57
N ALA A 144 2.12 9.56 1.65
CA ALA A 144 3.50 9.67 1.18
C ALA A 144 3.66 9.29 -0.31
N GLY A 145 2.90 8.31 -0.78
CA GLY A 145 3.04 7.76 -2.12
C GLY A 145 4.50 7.42 -2.44
N GLY A 146 4.99 7.85 -3.58
CA GLY A 146 6.39 7.70 -3.99
C GLY A 146 7.29 8.88 -3.61
N PHE A 147 6.90 9.78 -2.71
CA PHE A 147 7.67 10.98 -2.31
C PHE A 147 8.03 11.92 -3.48
N THR A 148 7.26 11.90 -4.54
CA THR A 148 7.59 12.60 -5.79
C THR A 148 7.43 14.11 -5.71
N LEU A 149 6.65 14.65 -4.76
CA LEU A 149 6.46 16.09 -4.61
C LEU A 149 7.76 16.78 -4.21
N SER A 150 8.52 16.20 -3.27
CA SER A 150 9.80 16.72 -2.78
C SER A 150 11.03 16.23 -3.56
N HIS A 151 10.85 15.28 -4.49
CA HIS A 151 11.96 14.68 -5.23
C HIS A 151 12.73 15.74 -6.03
N ARG A 152 14.04 15.85 -5.78
CA ARG A 152 14.93 16.88 -6.37
C ARG A 152 14.42 18.31 -6.21
N GLU A 153 13.70 18.60 -5.10
CA GLU A 153 13.26 19.95 -4.74
C GLU A 153 13.93 20.36 -3.42
N PRO A 154 15.03 21.14 -3.45
CA PRO A 154 15.81 21.46 -2.27
C PRO A 154 15.34 22.70 -1.50
N MET A 155 14.41 23.49 -2.05
CA MET A 155 14.13 24.84 -1.55
C MET A 155 13.16 24.84 -0.37
N ASN A 156 12.33 23.82 -0.21
CA ASN A 156 11.32 23.77 0.84
C ASN A 156 11.55 22.57 1.78
N ARG A 157 10.93 22.59 2.95
CA ARG A 157 10.93 21.51 3.93
C ARG A 157 9.61 20.76 3.84
N TYR A 158 9.71 19.45 3.66
CA TYR A 158 8.55 18.57 3.52
C TYR A 158 8.44 17.65 4.74
N THR A 159 7.23 17.52 5.26
CA THR A 159 6.87 16.51 6.26
C THR A 159 5.79 15.63 5.66
N TYR A 160 6.09 14.35 5.52
CA TYR A 160 5.16 13.33 5.04
C TYR A 160 4.57 12.58 6.21
N VAL A 161 3.26 12.39 6.21
CA VAL A 161 2.55 11.56 7.18
C VAL A 161 1.82 10.47 6.43
N ASP A 162 2.15 9.23 6.74
CA ASP A 162 1.49 8.06 6.17
C ASP A 162 1.28 6.99 7.24
N ILE A 163 0.18 6.26 7.10
CA ILE A 163 -0.18 5.23 8.08
C ILE A 163 0.74 4.01 8.00
N ASP A 164 1.34 3.76 6.83
CA ASP A 164 2.20 2.60 6.63
C ASP A 164 3.69 2.94 6.88
N PRO A 165 4.29 2.43 7.96
CA PRO A 165 5.69 2.69 8.26
C PRO A 165 6.67 2.13 7.22
N ALA A 166 6.24 1.16 6.40
CA ALA A 166 7.09 0.52 5.40
C ALA A 166 7.21 1.34 4.11
N ILE A 167 6.28 2.26 3.83
CA ILE A 167 6.17 2.94 2.52
C ILE A 167 7.45 3.69 2.15
N LYS A 168 8.11 4.33 3.12
CA LYS A 168 9.36 5.06 2.88
C LYS A 168 10.45 4.14 2.38
N GLY A 169 10.69 3.03 3.07
CA GLY A 169 11.72 2.05 2.68
C GLY A 169 11.45 1.45 1.30
N ILE A 170 10.19 1.14 1.01
CA ILE A 170 9.77 0.61 -0.29
C ILE A 170 10.03 1.64 -1.40
N ALA A 171 9.65 2.90 -1.18
CA ALA A 171 9.86 3.97 -2.15
C ALA A 171 11.35 4.23 -2.40
N GLU A 172 12.18 4.30 -1.36
CA GLU A 172 13.61 4.54 -1.47
C GLU A 172 14.35 3.41 -2.20
N GLN A 173 14.03 2.16 -1.86
CA GLN A 173 14.76 1.00 -2.39
C GLN A 173 14.36 0.65 -3.82
N HIS A 174 13.07 0.72 -4.14
CA HIS A 174 12.56 0.17 -5.39
C HIS A 174 12.14 1.25 -6.40
N PHE A 175 11.59 2.36 -5.94
CA PHE A 175 11.00 3.38 -6.81
C PHE A 175 11.95 4.55 -7.08
N LEU A 176 12.33 5.31 -6.05
CA LEU A 176 13.26 6.45 -6.21
C LEU A 176 14.68 5.99 -6.52
N ARG A 177 15.12 4.91 -5.88
CA ARG A 177 16.50 4.39 -5.87
C ARG A 177 17.49 5.40 -5.30
N GLU A 178 16.99 6.28 -4.45
CA GLU A 178 17.72 7.28 -3.69
C GLU A 178 16.93 7.63 -2.41
N PRO A 179 17.55 8.23 -1.38
CA PRO A 179 16.84 8.64 -0.17
C PRO A 179 15.71 9.61 -0.48
N ALA A 180 14.54 9.34 0.10
CA ALA A 180 13.39 10.24 0.02
C ALA A 180 13.68 11.56 0.73
N ARG A 181 13.29 12.66 0.10
CA ARG A 181 13.54 13.98 0.64
C ARG A 181 12.37 14.42 1.51
N GLY A 182 12.66 14.83 2.73
CA GLY A 182 11.69 15.26 3.73
C GLY A 182 11.67 14.36 4.96
N GLU A 183 11.09 14.87 6.01
CA GLU A 183 10.78 14.11 7.22
C GLU A 183 9.63 13.14 6.95
N PHE A 184 9.70 11.95 7.49
CA PHE A 184 8.63 10.96 7.40
C PHE A 184 8.15 10.58 8.80
N ILE A 185 6.85 10.63 9.00
CA ILE A 185 6.17 10.27 10.24
C ILE A 185 5.15 9.18 9.93
N ALA A 186 5.36 8.01 10.53
CA ALA A 186 4.40 6.91 10.43
C ALA A 186 3.25 7.14 11.40
N ASP A 187 2.13 7.68 10.92
CA ASP A 187 0.97 8.02 11.72
C ASP A 187 -0.30 8.09 10.87
N ASP A 188 -1.46 7.95 11.51
CA ASP A 188 -2.75 8.28 10.91
C ASP A 188 -2.85 9.79 10.67
N ALA A 189 -3.20 10.18 9.45
CA ALA A 189 -3.26 11.58 9.02
C ALA A 189 -4.20 12.42 9.90
N ARG A 190 -5.35 11.87 10.30
CA ARG A 190 -6.31 12.56 11.16
C ARG A 190 -5.77 12.73 12.57
N ARG A 191 -5.15 11.69 13.12
CA ARG A 191 -4.52 11.75 14.44
C ARG A 191 -3.41 12.79 14.45
N PHE A 192 -2.53 12.76 13.47
CA PHE A 192 -1.42 13.72 13.37
C PHE A 192 -1.92 15.16 13.34
N VAL A 193 -2.90 15.48 12.47
CA VAL A 193 -3.46 16.85 12.37
C VAL A 193 -4.15 17.27 13.68
N ALA A 194 -4.85 16.35 14.35
CA ALA A 194 -5.56 16.65 15.60
C ALA A 194 -4.65 16.83 16.81
N THR A 195 -3.45 16.23 16.80
CA THR A 195 -2.54 16.22 17.98
C THR A 195 -1.24 16.99 17.78
N SER A 196 -0.96 17.44 16.58
CA SER A 196 0.27 18.17 16.27
C SER A 196 0.13 19.66 16.55
N ASP A 197 1.06 20.22 17.30
CA ASP A 197 1.19 21.66 17.51
C ASP A 197 1.98 22.36 16.38
N ARG A 198 2.46 21.59 15.40
CA ARG A 198 3.25 22.11 14.28
C ARG A 198 2.38 22.94 13.35
N ARG A 199 2.97 23.96 12.76
CA ARG A 199 2.34 24.82 11.76
C ARG A 199 3.02 24.64 10.42
N PHE A 200 2.25 24.67 9.36
CA PHE A 200 2.71 24.50 8.00
C PHE A 200 2.21 25.64 7.12
N ASP A 201 3.00 26.03 6.13
CA ASP A 201 2.62 27.06 5.15
C ASP A 201 1.63 26.49 4.11
N ALA A 202 1.68 25.18 3.88
CA ALA A 202 0.71 24.48 3.04
C ALA A 202 0.47 23.05 3.53
N VAL A 203 -0.73 22.53 3.27
CA VAL A 203 -1.11 21.13 3.49
C VAL A 203 -1.56 20.55 2.16
N VAL A 204 -0.90 19.48 1.74
CA VAL A 204 -1.27 18.69 0.57
C VAL A 204 -1.92 17.40 1.06
N VAL A 205 -3.14 17.14 0.62
CA VAL A 205 -3.89 15.93 1.00
C VAL A 205 -3.88 14.98 -0.18
N ASP A 206 -3.07 13.93 -0.08
CA ASP A 206 -2.87 12.91 -1.12
C ASP A 206 -3.16 11.51 -0.57
N VAL A 207 -4.21 11.40 0.24
CA VAL A 207 -4.68 10.15 0.85
C VAL A 207 -5.88 9.61 0.09
N TYR A 208 -5.72 8.47 -0.56
CA TYR A 208 -6.78 7.79 -1.30
C TYR A 208 -7.00 6.38 -0.75
N SER A 209 -8.26 6.04 -0.47
CA SER A 209 -8.66 4.68 -0.08
C SER A 209 -8.93 3.77 -1.29
N SER A 210 -9.13 4.37 -2.45
CA SER A 210 -9.37 3.70 -3.74
C SER A 210 -9.04 4.68 -4.87
N HIS A 211 -9.14 4.25 -6.14
CA HIS A 211 -8.75 5.03 -7.33
C HIS A 211 -9.22 6.50 -7.35
N THR A 212 -10.31 6.84 -6.68
CA THR A 212 -10.92 8.19 -6.77
C THR A 212 -11.51 8.70 -5.45
N SER A 213 -11.37 7.96 -4.35
CA SER A 213 -12.07 8.27 -3.10
C SER A 213 -11.10 8.66 -1.99
N ILE A 214 -11.25 9.87 -1.48
CA ILE A 214 -10.63 10.28 -0.22
C ILE A 214 -11.46 9.68 0.93
N PRO A 215 -10.84 9.10 1.96
CA PRO A 215 -11.56 8.60 3.12
C PRO A 215 -12.49 9.66 3.73
N SER A 216 -13.74 9.31 3.95
CA SER A 216 -14.76 10.28 4.39
C SER A 216 -14.38 11.03 5.68
N HIS A 217 -13.65 10.38 6.58
CA HIS A 217 -13.18 10.98 7.83
C HIS A 217 -12.10 12.05 7.65
N LEU A 218 -11.51 12.20 6.46
CA LEU A 218 -10.51 13.22 6.13
C LEU A 218 -11.10 14.41 5.37
N VAL A 219 -12.41 14.38 5.06
CA VAL A 219 -13.10 15.47 4.35
C VAL A 219 -14.21 16.10 5.20
N THR A 220 -14.23 15.84 6.51
CA THR A 220 -15.22 16.42 7.42
C THR A 220 -14.76 17.80 7.89
N ARG A 221 -15.74 18.64 8.32
CA ARG A 221 -15.45 19.96 8.88
C ARG A 221 -14.61 19.89 10.15
N GLU A 222 -14.76 18.82 10.93
CA GLU A 222 -14.05 18.57 12.19
C GLU A 222 -12.58 18.16 11.95
N PHE A 223 -12.25 17.80 10.73
CA PHE A 223 -10.87 17.47 10.35
C PHE A 223 -10.06 18.76 10.06
N TRP A 224 -10.70 19.79 9.49
CA TRP A 224 -10.10 21.07 9.14
C TRP A 224 -10.38 22.13 10.19
#